data_a2c52726385b15810158394cefd4a32e
#
_entry.id   a2c52726385b15810158394cefd4a32e
#
_cell.length_a   1.000
_cell.length_b   1.000
_cell.length_c   1.000
_cell.angle_alpha   90.00
_cell.angle_beta   90.00
_cell.angle_gamma   90.00
#
_symmetry.space_group_name_H-M   'P 1'
#
loop_
_entity.id
_entity.type
_entity.pdbx_description
1 polymer ?
#
loop_
_entity_poly.entity_id
_entity_poly.type
_entity_poly.pdbx_seq_one_letter_code
_entity_poly.pdbx_strand_id
1 'polypeptide(L)'
;IPAGGSEGAQLADLLAPSGVPVVSVPLSSRTRSNVALVEPDGTTTKVNEPGPELIGTETAAMLERLVSFARSADWVVLSGSLPRGVPDDFYAQIITRVHDIGHRVAVDTSGAALRAAIAAAPDLIKPNADELAELTGVELRTWADVVEQADKLCTEGVGTVLVSLGAHGALLVDSTGVTRAYSPPVEVRSTVGAGDSTLAGFLAAGADGPEALRTAVAFGTAAVTLPG
;
A
#
# COMPACT_ATOMS: atom_id res chain seq x y z
N ILE A 1 -7.86 11.79 -3.14
CA ILE A 1 -8.32 11.21 -1.86
C ILE A 1 -9.81 11.47 -1.67
N PRO A 2 -10.61 10.48 -1.18
CA PRO A 2 -11.98 10.72 -0.74
C PRO A 2 -11.96 11.53 0.57
N ALA A 3 -12.63 12.67 0.59
CA ALA A 3 -12.63 13.56 1.74
C ALA A 3 -13.99 14.27 1.92
N GLY A 4 -14.48 14.32 3.14
CA GLY A 4 -15.75 14.96 3.47
C GLY A 4 -15.78 15.50 4.90
N GLY A 5 -16.67 16.44 5.17
CA GLY A 5 -16.79 17.11 6.47
C GLY A 5 -15.61 18.03 6.81
N SER A 6 -15.57 18.48 8.06
CA SER A 6 -14.49 19.29 8.63
C SER A 6 -13.16 18.54 8.66
N GLU A 7 -13.20 17.24 8.91
CA GLU A 7 -12.01 16.37 8.95
C GLU A 7 -11.37 16.24 7.57
N GLY A 8 -12.18 16.20 6.51
CA GLY A 8 -11.67 16.22 5.13
C GLY A 8 -11.02 17.55 4.76
N ALA A 9 -11.59 18.66 5.19
CA ALA A 9 -10.96 19.99 5.01
C ALA A 9 -9.64 20.09 5.79
N GLN A 10 -9.63 19.66 7.05
CA GLN A 10 -8.42 19.64 7.87
C GLN A 10 -7.31 18.77 7.24
N LEU A 11 -7.66 17.61 6.68
CA LEU A 11 -6.70 16.76 5.98
C LEU A 11 -6.07 17.49 4.79
N ALA A 12 -6.88 18.20 3.99
CA ALA A 12 -6.38 18.99 2.87
C ALA A 12 -5.42 20.11 3.34
N ASP A 13 -5.77 20.81 4.42
CA ASP A 13 -4.93 21.87 5.00
C ASP A 13 -3.59 21.32 5.53
N LEU A 14 -3.59 20.13 6.15
CA LEU A 14 -2.38 19.47 6.63
C LEU A 14 -1.47 18.98 5.49
N LEU A 15 -2.03 18.61 4.36
CA LEU A 15 -1.27 18.17 3.20
C LEU A 15 -0.73 19.31 2.34
N ALA A 16 -1.38 20.48 2.36
CA ALA A 16 -0.98 21.61 1.53
C ALA A 16 0.50 22.03 1.69
N PRO A 17 1.10 22.08 2.91
CA PRO A 17 2.50 22.43 3.08
C PRO A 17 3.50 21.42 2.55
N SER A 18 3.07 20.17 2.28
CA SER A 18 3.96 19.10 1.79
C SER A 18 4.44 19.32 0.34
N GLY A 19 3.81 20.25 -0.39
CA GLY A 19 4.10 20.48 -1.82
C GLY A 19 3.58 19.34 -2.74
N VAL A 20 2.92 18.33 -2.19
CA VAL A 20 2.31 17.25 -2.97
C VAL A 20 0.95 17.71 -3.48
N PRO A 21 0.68 17.67 -4.79
CA PRO A 21 -0.64 17.99 -5.33
C PRO A 21 -1.72 17.04 -4.78
N VAL A 22 -2.71 17.59 -4.11
CA VAL A 22 -3.81 16.82 -3.53
C VAL A 22 -5.10 17.14 -4.27
N VAL A 23 -5.76 16.10 -4.75
CA VAL A 23 -7.09 16.20 -5.37
C VAL A 23 -8.08 15.42 -4.54
N SER A 24 -9.08 16.13 -4.02
CA SER A 24 -10.14 15.52 -3.23
C SER A 24 -11.32 15.11 -4.10
N VAL A 25 -11.89 13.94 -3.81
CA VAL A 25 -13.24 13.55 -4.26
C VAL A 25 -14.18 13.82 -3.09
N PRO A 26 -15.12 14.76 -3.24
CA PRO A 26 -16.02 15.10 -2.14
C PRO A 26 -16.87 13.91 -1.72
N LEU A 27 -16.99 13.68 -0.41
CA LEU A 27 -17.90 12.71 0.19
C LEU A 27 -19.07 13.42 0.86
N SER A 28 -20.23 12.79 0.82
CA SER A 28 -21.42 13.20 1.58
C SER A 28 -21.26 13.01 3.10
N SER A 29 -20.43 12.07 3.49
CA SER A 29 -20.12 11.74 4.89
C SER A 29 -18.75 12.30 5.30
N ARG A 30 -18.53 12.44 6.63
CA ARG A 30 -17.25 12.94 7.15
C ARG A 30 -16.12 11.91 6.98
N THR A 31 -14.92 12.40 6.78
CA THR A 31 -13.67 11.60 6.82
C THR A 31 -13.47 11.04 8.24
N ARG A 32 -13.04 9.78 8.36
CA ARG A 32 -12.75 9.17 9.66
C ARG A 32 -11.51 9.77 10.30
N SER A 33 -11.48 9.74 11.63
CA SER A 33 -10.29 10.03 12.42
C SER A 33 -9.85 8.79 13.19
N ASN A 34 -8.57 8.50 13.15
CA ASN A 34 -7.98 7.44 13.97
C ASN A 34 -7.19 8.10 15.11
N VAL A 35 -7.36 7.60 16.32
CA VAL A 35 -6.68 8.12 17.51
C VAL A 35 -5.70 7.05 18.02
N ALA A 36 -4.45 7.42 18.19
CA ALA A 36 -3.46 6.61 18.87
C ALA A 36 -3.17 7.22 20.25
N LEU A 37 -3.42 6.46 21.30
CA LEU A 37 -3.05 6.81 22.68
C LEU A 37 -1.71 6.13 22.99
N VAL A 38 -0.68 6.93 23.20
CA VAL A 38 0.66 6.41 23.54
C VAL A 38 0.93 6.69 25.00
N GLU A 39 1.11 5.63 25.79
CA GLU A 39 1.46 5.71 27.21
C GLU A 39 2.97 5.97 27.40
N PRO A 40 3.39 6.49 28.57
CA PRO A 40 4.81 6.77 28.81
C PRO A 40 5.73 5.55 28.73
N ASP A 41 5.21 4.34 28.90
CA ASP A 41 5.94 3.06 28.78
C ASP A 41 6.05 2.56 27.33
N GLY A 42 5.49 3.32 26.35
CA GLY A 42 5.47 2.96 24.94
C GLY A 42 4.27 2.11 24.51
N THR A 43 3.39 1.72 25.44
CA THR A 43 2.15 1.02 25.11
C THR A 43 1.27 1.91 24.22
N THR A 44 0.80 1.37 23.09
CA THR A 44 -0.04 2.12 22.14
C THR A 44 -1.40 1.46 22.01
N THR A 45 -2.44 2.21 22.36
CA THR A 45 -3.84 1.84 22.12
C THR A 45 -4.38 2.60 20.91
N LYS A 46 -4.86 1.88 19.90
CA LYS A 46 -5.43 2.49 18.68
C LYS A 46 -6.96 2.43 18.73
N VAL A 47 -7.59 3.58 18.56
CA VAL A 47 -9.04 3.71 18.38
C VAL A 47 -9.29 4.11 16.92
N ASN A 48 -9.72 3.15 16.12
CA ASN A 48 -9.95 3.34 14.69
C ASN A 48 -11.46 3.48 14.41
N GLU A 49 -11.87 4.62 13.86
CA GLU A 49 -13.22 4.77 13.36
C GLU A 49 -13.43 3.90 12.10
N PRO A 50 -14.62 3.32 11.90
CA PRO A 50 -14.93 2.47 10.75
C PRO A 50 -14.90 3.21 9.41
N GLY A 51 -14.86 4.53 9.43
CA GLY A 51 -14.92 5.38 8.25
C GLY A 51 -16.33 5.50 7.63
N PRO A 52 -16.50 6.40 6.66
CA PRO A 52 -17.76 6.57 5.96
C PRO A 52 -18.07 5.37 5.07
N GLU A 53 -19.35 5.16 4.81
CA GLU A 53 -19.81 4.31 3.74
C GLU A 53 -19.93 5.14 2.46
N LEU A 54 -19.27 4.72 1.37
CA LEU A 54 -19.34 5.40 0.09
C LEU A 54 -20.54 4.90 -0.70
N ILE A 55 -21.22 5.82 -1.37
CA ILE A 55 -22.28 5.48 -2.31
C ILE A 55 -21.72 5.27 -3.72
N GLY A 56 -22.46 4.55 -4.56
CA GLY A 56 -21.99 4.17 -5.89
C GLY A 56 -21.55 5.35 -6.78
N THR A 57 -22.18 6.52 -6.65
CA THR A 57 -21.78 7.73 -7.39
C THR A 57 -20.44 8.30 -6.93
N GLU A 58 -20.12 8.22 -5.64
CA GLU A 58 -18.83 8.63 -5.09
C GLU A 58 -17.71 7.68 -5.53
N THR A 59 -17.99 6.37 -5.50
CA THR A 59 -17.08 5.32 -5.97
C THR A 59 -16.79 5.49 -7.46
N ALA A 60 -17.80 5.73 -8.28
CA ALA A 60 -17.64 6.00 -9.71
C ALA A 60 -16.81 7.28 -9.97
N ALA A 61 -17.09 8.35 -9.22
CA ALA A 61 -16.32 9.60 -9.33
C ALA A 61 -14.84 9.40 -8.94
N MET A 62 -14.55 8.57 -7.93
CA MET A 62 -13.17 8.19 -7.56
C MET A 62 -12.46 7.48 -8.71
N LEU A 63 -13.10 6.47 -9.31
CA LEU A 63 -12.54 5.72 -10.44
C LEU A 63 -12.20 6.63 -11.62
N GLU A 64 -13.15 7.44 -12.07
CA GLU A 64 -12.95 8.34 -13.21
C GLU A 64 -11.85 9.38 -12.94
N ARG A 65 -11.82 9.94 -11.74
CA ARG A 65 -10.80 10.90 -11.33
C ARG A 65 -9.41 10.26 -11.31
N LEU A 66 -9.28 9.07 -10.74
CA LEU A 66 -8.02 8.33 -10.65
C LEU A 66 -7.49 8.01 -12.07
N VAL A 67 -8.31 7.45 -12.95
CA VAL A 67 -7.92 7.12 -14.33
C VAL A 67 -7.51 8.39 -15.11
N SER A 68 -8.18 9.52 -14.86
CA SER A 68 -7.82 10.80 -15.48
C SER A 68 -6.39 11.23 -15.09
N PHE A 69 -6.00 11.08 -13.82
CA PHE A 69 -4.66 11.43 -13.34
C PHE A 69 -3.58 10.41 -13.69
N ALA A 70 -3.96 9.14 -13.83
CA ALA A 70 -3.04 8.06 -14.19
C ALA A 70 -2.26 8.36 -15.49
N ARG A 71 -2.87 9.08 -16.44
CA ARG A 71 -2.24 9.45 -17.72
C ARG A 71 -0.96 10.28 -17.60
N SER A 72 -0.73 10.92 -16.47
CA SER A 72 0.46 11.77 -16.21
C SER A 72 1.40 11.17 -15.16
N ALA A 73 1.18 9.92 -14.76
CA ALA A 73 1.96 9.26 -13.72
C ALA A 73 2.71 8.05 -14.28
N ASP A 74 3.93 7.82 -13.81
CA ASP A 74 4.68 6.59 -14.12
C ASP A 74 4.09 5.37 -13.42
N TRP A 75 3.51 5.57 -12.23
CA TRP A 75 2.87 4.56 -11.40
C TRP A 75 1.58 5.08 -10.79
N VAL A 76 0.58 4.23 -10.75
CA VAL A 76 -0.61 4.40 -9.91
C VAL A 76 -0.43 3.53 -8.68
N VAL A 77 -0.55 4.12 -7.49
CA VAL A 77 -0.44 3.39 -6.20
C VAL A 77 -1.80 3.30 -5.56
N LEU A 78 -2.23 2.07 -5.29
CA LEU A 78 -3.47 1.76 -4.59
C LEU A 78 -3.11 1.25 -3.18
N SER A 79 -3.22 2.14 -2.20
CA SER A 79 -2.80 1.84 -0.82
C SER A 79 -3.95 1.93 0.17
N GLY A 80 -3.95 1.01 1.14
CA GLY A 80 -4.89 0.96 2.24
C GLY A 80 -6.13 0.12 1.97
N SER A 81 -6.96 -0.01 3.02
CA SER A 81 -8.23 -0.74 2.97
C SER A 81 -9.31 0.04 2.23
N LEU A 82 -10.18 -0.67 1.53
CA LEU A 82 -11.34 -0.07 0.89
C LEU A 82 -12.35 0.45 1.94
N PRO A 83 -12.96 1.63 1.73
CA PRO A 83 -14.05 2.11 2.55
C PRO A 83 -15.28 1.19 2.44
N ARG A 84 -16.15 1.23 3.45
CA ARG A 84 -17.44 0.53 3.38
C ARG A 84 -18.27 1.02 2.19
N GLY A 85 -19.05 0.11 1.61
CA GLY A 85 -19.85 0.39 0.40
C GLY A 85 -19.06 0.33 -0.92
N VAL A 86 -17.74 0.26 -0.86
CA VAL A 86 -16.89 0.03 -2.03
C VAL A 86 -16.76 -1.47 -2.26
N PRO A 87 -17.02 -1.99 -3.46
CA PRO A 87 -16.88 -3.41 -3.77
C PRO A 87 -15.44 -3.90 -3.60
N ASP A 88 -15.24 -5.14 -3.17
CA ASP A 88 -13.91 -5.74 -2.98
C ASP A 88 -13.08 -5.75 -4.27
N ASP A 89 -13.71 -5.79 -5.44
CA ASP A 89 -13.04 -5.76 -6.75
C ASP A 89 -12.73 -4.34 -7.27
N PHE A 90 -12.93 -3.30 -6.45
CA PHE A 90 -12.70 -1.93 -6.87
C PHE A 90 -11.26 -1.67 -7.34
N TYR A 91 -10.28 -2.22 -6.62
CA TYR A 91 -8.88 -2.12 -7.04
C TYR A 91 -8.62 -2.89 -8.34
N ALA A 92 -9.24 -4.04 -8.54
CA ALA A 92 -9.16 -4.78 -9.81
C ALA A 92 -9.73 -3.97 -11.00
N GLN A 93 -10.85 -3.27 -10.79
CA GLN A 93 -11.41 -2.36 -11.80
C GLN A 93 -10.44 -1.22 -12.14
N ILE A 94 -9.79 -0.63 -11.15
CA ILE A 94 -8.77 0.41 -11.37
C ILE A 94 -7.59 -0.15 -12.16
N ILE A 95 -7.04 -1.30 -11.76
CA ILE A 95 -5.91 -1.96 -12.42
C ILE A 95 -6.21 -2.14 -13.90
N THR A 96 -7.35 -2.74 -14.23
CA THR A 96 -7.77 -2.96 -15.62
C THR A 96 -7.82 -1.65 -16.41
N ARG A 97 -8.45 -0.61 -15.85
CA ARG A 97 -8.59 0.69 -16.54
C ARG A 97 -7.26 1.42 -16.71
N VAL A 98 -6.33 1.26 -15.76
CA VAL A 98 -4.98 1.86 -15.84
C VAL A 98 -4.12 1.10 -16.84
N HIS A 99 -4.22 -0.21 -16.91
CA HIS A 99 -3.56 -1.02 -17.94
C HIS A 99 -4.07 -0.72 -19.34
N ASP A 100 -5.39 -0.51 -19.53
CA ASP A 100 -5.99 -0.13 -20.81
C ASP A 100 -5.41 1.16 -21.39
N ILE A 101 -4.86 2.04 -20.54
CA ILE A 101 -4.20 3.28 -20.96
C ILE A 101 -2.67 3.20 -20.93
N GLY A 102 -2.09 2.01 -20.72
CA GLY A 102 -0.66 1.72 -20.80
C GLY A 102 0.18 2.16 -19.59
N HIS A 103 -0.43 2.27 -18.40
CA HIS A 103 0.27 2.68 -17.17
C HIS A 103 0.35 1.54 -16.17
N ARG A 104 1.30 1.61 -15.22
CA ARG A 104 1.61 0.59 -14.22
C ARG A 104 0.89 0.84 -12.90
N VAL A 105 0.55 -0.26 -12.20
CA VAL A 105 -0.15 -0.22 -10.90
C VAL A 105 0.62 -0.97 -9.83
N ALA A 106 0.84 -0.31 -8.70
CA ALA A 106 1.31 -0.92 -7.47
C ALA A 106 0.16 -1.01 -6.45
N VAL A 107 0.04 -2.15 -5.77
CA VAL A 107 -1.02 -2.40 -4.78
C VAL A 107 -0.42 -2.72 -3.42
N ASP A 108 -0.88 -1.99 -2.39
CA ASP A 108 -0.55 -2.20 -0.99
C ASP A 108 -1.84 -2.24 -0.15
N THR A 109 -2.47 -3.38 -0.12
CA THR A 109 -3.72 -3.65 0.61
C THR A 109 -3.74 -5.09 1.11
N SER A 110 -4.80 -5.49 1.79
CA SER A 110 -4.93 -6.82 2.39
C SER A 110 -6.32 -7.43 2.16
N GLY A 111 -6.49 -8.68 2.57
CA GLY A 111 -7.78 -9.37 2.61
C GLY A 111 -8.42 -9.54 1.24
N ALA A 112 -9.76 -9.34 1.16
CA ALA A 112 -10.54 -9.55 -0.05
C ALA A 112 -10.13 -8.64 -1.20
N ALA A 113 -9.80 -7.37 -0.90
CA ALA A 113 -9.37 -6.40 -1.91
C ALA A 113 -8.05 -6.80 -2.59
N LEU A 114 -7.08 -7.34 -1.82
CA LEU A 114 -5.83 -7.86 -2.38
C LEU A 114 -6.07 -9.09 -3.26
N ARG A 115 -6.88 -10.04 -2.79
CA ARG A 115 -7.25 -11.22 -3.60
C ARG A 115 -7.89 -10.84 -4.93
N ALA A 116 -8.81 -9.89 -4.91
CA ALA A 116 -9.45 -9.40 -6.13
C ALA A 116 -8.45 -8.65 -7.04
N ALA A 117 -7.56 -7.84 -6.47
CA ALA A 117 -6.54 -7.11 -7.23
C ALA A 117 -5.57 -8.04 -7.96
N ILE A 118 -5.13 -9.15 -7.35
CA ILE A 118 -4.24 -10.13 -7.96
C ILE A 118 -4.84 -10.73 -9.23
N ALA A 119 -6.14 -11.00 -9.24
CA ALA A 119 -6.83 -11.51 -10.44
C ALA A 119 -6.79 -10.54 -11.64
N ALA A 120 -6.51 -9.25 -11.41
CA ALA A 120 -6.30 -8.25 -12.43
C ALA A 120 -4.82 -8.04 -12.81
N ALA A 121 -3.92 -8.90 -12.31
CA ALA A 121 -2.50 -8.95 -12.62
C ALA A 121 -1.78 -7.59 -12.46
N PRO A 122 -1.71 -7.00 -11.25
CA PRO A 122 -1.00 -5.75 -11.01
C PRO A 122 0.50 -5.89 -11.27
N ASP A 123 1.17 -4.80 -11.63
CA ASP A 123 2.60 -4.81 -11.91
C ASP A 123 3.45 -5.01 -10.64
N LEU A 124 2.93 -4.58 -9.50
CA LEU A 124 3.58 -4.72 -8.19
C LEU A 124 2.56 -4.90 -7.07
N ILE A 125 2.83 -5.85 -6.18
CA ILE A 125 2.16 -5.90 -4.88
C ILE A 125 3.20 -5.84 -3.75
N LYS A 126 2.80 -5.26 -2.60
CA LYS A 126 3.67 -5.21 -1.42
C LYS A 126 3.00 -5.81 -0.18
N PRO A 127 2.83 -7.11 -0.05
CA PRO A 127 2.38 -7.72 1.20
C PRO A 127 3.50 -7.71 2.26
N ASN A 128 3.12 -7.72 3.53
CA ASN A 128 3.99 -8.20 4.60
C ASN A 128 3.88 -9.73 4.73
N ALA A 129 4.67 -10.34 5.62
CA ALA A 129 4.66 -11.80 5.80
C ALA A 129 3.30 -12.34 6.24
N ASP A 130 2.60 -11.63 7.13
CA ASP A 130 1.30 -12.05 7.66
C ASP A 130 0.22 -11.94 6.58
N GLU A 131 0.22 -10.86 5.80
CA GLU A 131 -0.68 -10.65 4.66
C GLU A 131 -0.45 -11.69 3.56
N LEU A 132 0.83 -12.04 3.28
CA LEU A 132 1.15 -13.10 2.33
C LEU A 132 0.67 -14.47 2.82
N ALA A 133 0.83 -14.77 4.11
CA ALA A 133 0.31 -16.00 4.72
C ALA A 133 -1.21 -16.07 4.66
N GLU A 134 -1.92 -14.97 5.00
CA GLU A 134 -3.39 -14.89 4.89
C GLU A 134 -3.86 -15.05 3.45
N LEU A 135 -3.17 -14.40 2.51
CA LEU A 135 -3.51 -14.43 1.08
C LEU A 135 -3.43 -15.85 0.51
N THR A 136 -2.35 -16.57 0.83
CA THR A 136 -2.06 -17.90 0.29
C THR A 136 -2.66 -19.04 1.12
N GLY A 137 -3.07 -18.76 2.36
CA GLY A 137 -3.55 -19.77 3.30
C GLY A 137 -2.43 -20.70 3.81
N VAL A 138 -1.17 -20.33 3.63
CA VAL A 138 0.01 -21.13 3.99
C VAL A 138 0.75 -20.46 5.14
N GLU A 139 1.09 -21.24 6.18
CA GLU A 139 1.95 -20.77 7.26
C GLU A 139 3.40 -20.59 6.75
N LEU A 140 3.93 -19.39 6.85
CA LEU A 140 5.28 -19.05 6.39
C LEU A 140 6.26 -19.18 7.56
N ARG A 141 7.01 -20.26 7.61
CA ARG A 141 7.98 -20.56 8.69
C ARG A 141 9.41 -20.22 8.30
N THR A 142 9.71 -20.24 7.03
CA THR A 142 11.05 -20.05 6.49
C THR A 142 11.05 -19.02 5.34
N TRP A 143 12.22 -18.52 5.02
CA TRP A 143 12.40 -17.70 3.83
C TRP A 143 12.02 -18.43 2.53
N ALA A 144 12.24 -19.73 2.50
CA ALA A 144 11.88 -20.54 1.33
C ALA A 144 10.35 -20.56 1.13
N ASP A 145 9.58 -20.65 2.22
CA ASP A 145 8.12 -20.59 2.15
C ASP A 145 7.65 -19.23 1.59
N VAL A 146 8.27 -18.13 2.05
CA VAL A 146 7.95 -16.78 1.55
C VAL A 146 8.24 -16.67 0.06
N VAL A 147 9.41 -17.13 -0.38
CA VAL A 147 9.80 -17.13 -1.79
C VAL A 147 8.84 -17.96 -2.62
N GLU A 148 8.53 -19.18 -2.19
CA GLU A 148 7.62 -20.09 -2.91
C GLU A 148 6.22 -19.45 -3.09
N GLN A 149 5.68 -18.83 -2.05
CA GLN A 149 4.37 -18.21 -2.15
C GLN A 149 4.40 -16.94 -3.01
N ALA A 150 5.44 -16.13 -2.91
CA ALA A 150 5.60 -14.95 -3.78
C ALA A 150 5.78 -15.34 -5.26
N ASP A 151 6.56 -16.39 -5.56
CA ASP A 151 6.76 -16.90 -6.91
C ASP A 151 5.45 -17.43 -7.54
N LYS A 152 4.61 -18.10 -6.74
CA LYS A 152 3.27 -18.49 -7.18
C LYS A 152 2.43 -17.30 -7.64
N LEU A 153 2.44 -16.19 -6.89
CA LEU A 153 1.72 -14.98 -7.27
C LEU A 153 2.26 -14.38 -8.56
N CYS A 154 3.58 -14.41 -8.77
CA CYS A 154 4.17 -14.02 -10.06
C CYS A 154 3.71 -14.94 -11.19
N THR A 155 3.62 -16.25 -10.95
CA THR A 155 3.11 -17.23 -11.93
C THR A 155 1.62 -17.01 -12.24
N GLU A 156 0.84 -16.51 -11.29
CA GLU A 156 -0.57 -16.12 -11.43
C GLU A 156 -0.78 -14.79 -12.15
N GLY A 157 0.30 -14.08 -12.49
CA GLY A 157 0.26 -12.86 -13.32
C GLY A 157 0.69 -11.58 -12.63
N VAL A 158 1.02 -11.60 -11.35
CA VAL A 158 1.60 -10.43 -10.68
C VAL A 158 3.00 -10.17 -11.23
N GLY A 159 3.32 -8.94 -11.65
CA GLY A 159 4.60 -8.60 -12.24
C GLY A 159 5.76 -8.75 -11.25
N THR A 160 5.59 -8.20 -10.05
CA THR A 160 6.61 -8.16 -8.98
C THR A 160 5.96 -8.29 -7.61
N VAL A 161 6.56 -9.07 -6.72
CA VAL A 161 6.12 -9.20 -5.33
C VAL A 161 7.23 -8.68 -4.40
N LEU A 162 6.98 -7.56 -3.72
CA LEU A 162 7.86 -6.96 -2.72
C LEU A 162 7.37 -7.36 -1.33
N VAL A 163 7.94 -8.39 -0.71
CA VAL A 163 7.52 -8.84 0.62
C VAL A 163 8.31 -8.12 1.70
N SER A 164 7.61 -7.33 2.54
CA SER A 164 8.22 -6.70 3.72
C SER A 164 8.26 -7.68 4.91
N LEU A 165 9.42 -7.75 5.60
CA LEU A 165 9.71 -8.73 6.65
C LEU A 165 10.13 -8.06 7.96
N GLY A 166 9.62 -6.86 8.21
CA GLY A 166 9.88 -6.09 9.42
C GLY A 166 11.38 -5.87 9.65
N ALA A 167 11.86 -6.21 10.83
CA ALA A 167 13.27 -6.06 11.20
C ALA A 167 14.23 -6.92 10.33
N HIS A 168 13.71 -7.86 9.56
CA HIS A 168 14.52 -8.72 8.68
C HIS A 168 14.73 -8.14 7.28
N GLY A 169 14.16 -6.96 7.00
CA GLY A 169 14.28 -6.29 5.70
C GLY A 169 13.17 -6.67 4.72
N ALA A 170 13.51 -7.00 3.47
CA ALA A 170 12.52 -7.33 2.45
C ALA A 170 13.06 -8.33 1.42
N LEU A 171 12.12 -8.99 0.73
CA LEU A 171 12.34 -9.82 -0.45
C LEU A 171 11.67 -9.21 -1.67
N LEU A 172 12.34 -9.29 -2.80
CA LEU A 172 11.80 -8.98 -4.11
C LEU A 172 11.79 -10.27 -4.93
N VAL A 173 10.63 -10.61 -5.49
CA VAL A 173 10.45 -11.76 -6.38
C VAL A 173 9.81 -11.26 -7.67
N ASP A 174 10.44 -11.55 -8.80
CA ASP A 174 10.00 -11.17 -10.13
C ASP A 174 10.49 -12.20 -11.17
N SER A 175 10.29 -11.93 -12.46
CA SER A 175 10.72 -12.80 -13.56
C SER A 175 12.23 -12.98 -13.67
N THR A 176 13.03 -12.15 -13.02
CA THR A 176 14.50 -12.23 -13.01
C THR A 176 15.03 -13.10 -11.86
N GLY A 177 14.19 -13.39 -10.89
CA GLY A 177 14.48 -14.25 -9.74
C GLY A 177 14.18 -13.60 -8.39
N VAL A 178 14.98 -13.92 -7.39
CA VAL A 178 14.80 -13.52 -6.01
C VAL A 178 15.95 -12.64 -5.54
N THR A 179 15.62 -11.47 -5.02
CA THR A 179 16.58 -10.56 -4.39
C THR A 179 16.20 -10.32 -2.93
N ARG A 180 17.18 -10.20 -2.05
CA ARG A 180 17.00 -9.94 -0.63
C ARG A 180 17.80 -8.72 -0.17
N ALA A 181 17.16 -7.87 0.64
CA ALA A 181 17.82 -6.80 1.38
C ALA A 181 17.54 -6.91 2.87
N TYR A 182 18.55 -6.65 3.69
CA TYR A 182 18.46 -6.70 5.15
C TYR A 182 18.31 -5.32 5.73
N SER A 183 17.47 -5.19 6.75
CA SER A 183 17.39 -3.98 7.57
C SER A 183 18.54 -3.99 8.59
N PRO A 184 19.27 -2.89 8.78
CA PRO A 184 20.14 -2.75 9.94
C PRO A 184 19.33 -2.68 11.23
N PRO A 185 19.90 -3.08 12.38
CA PRO A 185 19.24 -2.90 13.66
C PRO A 185 19.11 -1.41 13.98
N VAL A 186 17.90 -0.98 14.34
CA VAL A 186 17.57 0.40 14.69
C VAL A 186 16.66 0.44 15.90
N GLU A 187 16.65 1.57 16.62
CA GLU A 187 15.65 1.83 17.65
C GLU A 187 14.31 2.17 17.01
N VAL A 188 13.31 1.32 17.23
CA VAL A 188 11.96 1.51 16.68
C VAL A 188 11.17 2.45 17.59
N ARG A 189 10.69 3.57 17.02
CA ARG A 189 9.80 4.52 17.71
C ARG A 189 8.35 4.37 17.28
N SER A 190 8.12 4.08 16.00
CA SER A 190 6.79 3.82 15.46
C SER A 190 6.90 2.90 14.25
N THR A 191 5.92 2.03 14.05
CA THR A 191 5.82 1.21 12.82
C THR A 191 4.82 1.78 11.82
N VAL A 192 4.17 2.91 12.15
CA VAL A 192 3.19 3.58 11.27
C VAL A 192 3.91 4.13 10.04
N GLY A 193 3.36 3.84 8.85
CA GLY A 193 3.91 4.32 7.58
C GLY A 193 5.19 3.63 7.11
N ALA A 194 5.72 2.63 7.84
CA ALA A 194 6.91 1.90 7.41
C ALA A 194 6.69 1.15 6.09
N GLY A 195 5.52 0.52 5.92
CA GLY A 195 5.11 -0.14 4.68
C GLY A 195 5.00 0.83 3.51
N ASP A 196 4.31 1.96 3.72
CA ASP A 196 4.15 3.02 2.72
C ASP A 196 5.51 3.60 2.31
N SER A 197 6.40 3.85 3.29
CA SER A 197 7.76 4.33 3.04
C SER A 197 8.60 3.31 2.25
N THR A 198 8.46 2.02 2.56
CA THR A 198 9.13 0.94 1.82
C THR A 198 8.68 0.94 0.35
N LEU A 199 7.38 1.01 0.09
CA LEU A 199 6.85 1.08 -1.26
C LEU A 199 7.32 2.35 -1.98
N ALA A 200 7.23 3.50 -1.33
CA ALA A 200 7.69 4.78 -1.88
C ALA A 200 9.16 4.76 -2.26
N GLY A 201 10.03 4.22 -1.40
CA GLY A 201 11.46 4.06 -1.67
C GLY A 201 11.74 3.14 -2.84
N PHE A 202 10.99 2.04 -2.98
CA PHE A 202 11.11 1.13 -4.11
C PHE A 202 10.76 1.79 -5.43
N LEU A 203 9.60 2.48 -5.48
CA LEU A 203 9.13 3.19 -6.68
C LEU A 203 10.06 4.34 -7.07
N ALA A 204 10.52 5.13 -6.08
CA ALA A 204 11.42 6.26 -6.31
C ALA A 204 12.79 5.84 -6.88
N ALA A 205 13.25 4.63 -6.58
CA ALA A 205 14.50 4.08 -7.08
C ALA A 205 14.36 3.30 -8.40
N GLY A 206 13.22 3.44 -9.10
CA GLY A 206 13.00 2.84 -10.41
C GLY A 206 12.16 1.57 -10.40
N ALA A 207 11.76 1.07 -9.23
CA ALA A 207 10.88 -0.08 -9.04
C ALA A 207 11.42 -1.40 -9.62
N ASP A 208 12.75 -1.55 -9.68
CA ASP A 208 13.39 -2.73 -10.26
C ASP A 208 14.75 -3.01 -9.61
N GLY A 209 15.03 -4.30 -9.43
CA GLY A 209 16.33 -4.83 -9.07
C GLY A 209 16.83 -4.52 -7.64
N PRO A 210 18.11 -4.90 -7.36
CA PRO A 210 18.66 -4.86 -6.01
C PRO A 210 18.80 -3.45 -5.42
N GLU A 211 19.03 -2.42 -6.24
CA GLU A 211 19.19 -1.04 -5.77
C GLU A 211 17.85 -0.47 -5.29
N ALA A 212 16.77 -0.71 -6.04
CA ALA A 212 15.43 -0.30 -5.62
C ALA A 212 15.03 -1.01 -4.33
N LEU A 213 15.33 -2.30 -4.18
CA LEU A 213 15.07 -3.05 -2.97
C LEU A 213 15.86 -2.50 -1.77
N ARG A 214 17.14 -2.15 -1.94
CA ARG A 214 17.96 -1.52 -0.88
C ARG A 214 17.37 -0.17 -0.45
N THR A 215 16.97 0.63 -1.42
CA THR A 215 16.32 1.93 -1.15
C THR A 215 14.99 1.76 -0.43
N ALA A 216 14.18 0.78 -0.83
CA ALA A 216 12.94 0.42 -0.16
C ALA A 216 13.15 0.10 1.33
N VAL A 217 14.11 -0.79 1.62
CA VAL A 217 14.45 -1.17 3.00
C VAL A 217 15.00 0.02 3.78
N ALA A 218 15.83 0.87 3.17
CA ALA A 218 16.35 2.07 3.83
C ALA A 218 15.24 3.05 4.21
N PHE A 219 14.26 3.29 3.33
CA PHE A 219 13.11 4.16 3.60
C PHE A 219 12.23 3.60 4.71
N GLY A 220 11.88 2.30 4.65
CA GLY A 220 11.10 1.65 5.70
C GLY A 220 11.82 1.67 7.06
N THR A 221 13.15 1.41 7.06
CA THR A 221 13.98 1.47 8.26
C THR A 221 14.07 2.88 8.82
N ALA A 222 14.22 3.90 7.98
CA ALA A 222 14.23 5.29 8.43
C ALA A 222 12.88 5.69 9.04
N ALA A 223 11.76 5.29 8.41
CA ALA A 223 10.42 5.61 8.89
C ALA A 223 10.18 5.11 10.33
N VAL A 224 10.64 3.89 10.67
CA VAL A 224 10.41 3.36 12.04
C VAL A 224 11.22 4.08 13.12
N THR A 225 12.21 4.89 12.78
CA THR A 225 12.98 5.70 13.75
C THR A 225 12.31 7.05 14.05
N LEU A 226 11.27 7.42 13.33
CA LEU A 226 10.52 8.65 13.50
C LEU A 226 9.32 8.43 14.43
N PRO A 227 8.90 9.45 15.17
CA PRO A 227 7.61 9.40 15.88
C PRO A 227 6.48 9.29 14.83
N GLY A 228 5.50 8.46 15.11
CA GLY A 228 4.36 8.26 14.22
C GLY A 228 3.36 9.41 14.26
#